data_02acadae5b223278145f9f55ca4c3a34
#
_entry.id   02acadae5b223278145f9f55ca4c3a34
#
_cell.length_a   1.000
_cell.length_b   1.000
_cell.length_c   1.000
_cell.angle_alpha   90.00
_cell.angle_beta   90.00
_cell.angle_gamma   90.00
#
_symmetry.space_group_name_H-M   'P 1'
#
loop_
_entity.id
_entity.type
_entity.pdbx_description
1 polymer ?
#
loop_
_entity_poly.entity_id
_entity_poly.type
_entity_poly.pdbx_seq_one_letter_code
_entity_poly.pdbx_strand_id
1 'polypeptide(L)'
;MITIKVRKKNGSYEEQVVIPSDKPNIHLIGQDKEKTNIHLKINVQSEPQEGSQWYQNDTAAWKYSVHNPESPTYQMEGTVVRINSNDFFSENISFINDWGVERQNGPQSLAMMTKGDRITFHNCKFRSYQDTWMTPGNTGYRHYVKGCYIEGAVDYVYGAGDCLFEDCTLYNVRSGSVITAPEHEKGTQWGYVFDHCTIDGNEASNDGKNKLGRPWHNNPICVWLNTTMKVGIAPEGWSEMGGIPALFAEYNSMDIDGNPVDLNNRRTFYTGTDEGMEEGGECKAELSADEAARYTYENIVSGNDNWNPRSLIETIGIPQNVTISENVLSWEAVPYAICYVILRNNEVIGFTTETSYTDAASKDNDEYCIQAVNEAGSLGEKSENVNKGTSAVDKSEKSSFNVTVSNGKIHLSGLSSGEKITVFSLNGAIIYDTVTIENSCFINLSVRGVYLIKAGNEIKKVIL
;
A
#
# COMPACT_ATOMS: atom_id res chain seq x y z
N MET A 1 -12.11 -18.61 -14.13
CA MET A 1 -12.56 -17.20 -14.09
C MET A 1 -11.58 -16.40 -14.92
N ILE A 2 -12.03 -15.46 -15.74
CA ILE A 2 -11.11 -14.68 -16.62
C ILE A 2 -10.80 -13.36 -15.91
N THR A 3 -9.53 -13.08 -15.66
CA THR A 3 -9.08 -11.77 -15.17
C THR A 3 -8.74 -10.87 -16.36
N ILE A 4 -9.30 -9.66 -16.37
CA ILE A 4 -9.02 -8.64 -17.39
C ILE A 4 -7.98 -7.69 -16.81
N LYS A 5 -6.78 -7.67 -17.41
CA LYS A 5 -5.69 -6.76 -17.01
C LYS A 5 -5.67 -5.54 -17.94
N VAL A 6 -5.90 -4.37 -17.37
CA VAL A 6 -5.83 -3.09 -18.07
C VAL A 6 -4.58 -2.35 -17.61
N ARG A 7 -3.65 -2.09 -18.53
CA ARG A 7 -2.42 -1.34 -18.24
C ARG A 7 -2.50 0.06 -18.78
N LYS A 8 -2.28 1.03 -17.92
CA LYS A 8 -2.18 2.45 -18.27
C LYS A 8 -0.70 2.86 -18.31
N LYS A 9 -0.28 3.45 -19.41
CA LYS A 9 1.04 4.11 -19.52
C LYS A 9 1.06 5.38 -18.68
N ASN A 10 2.26 5.92 -18.44
CA ASN A 10 2.39 7.26 -17.91
C ASN A 10 1.61 8.25 -18.77
N GLY A 11 0.79 9.07 -18.16
CA GLY A 11 -0.08 10.03 -18.80
C GLY A 11 -1.14 10.58 -17.86
N SER A 12 -1.76 11.66 -18.29
CA SER A 12 -2.88 12.30 -17.61
C SER A 12 -4.15 11.97 -18.38
N TYR A 13 -5.08 11.27 -17.73
CA TYR A 13 -6.33 10.77 -18.29
C TYR A 13 -7.48 11.53 -17.67
N GLU A 14 -7.98 12.55 -18.37
CA GLU A 14 -9.13 13.33 -17.93
C GLU A 14 -10.41 12.60 -18.31
N GLU A 15 -10.88 11.73 -17.43
CA GLU A 15 -12.04 10.87 -17.68
C GLU A 15 -12.74 10.46 -16.39
N GLN A 16 -14.05 10.19 -16.46
CA GLN A 16 -14.79 9.49 -15.43
C GLN A 16 -14.80 8.00 -15.73
N VAL A 17 -14.40 7.17 -14.78
CA VAL A 17 -14.32 5.72 -14.94
C VAL A 17 -15.39 5.05 -14.10
N VAL A 18 -16.19 4.18 -14.70
CA VAL A 18 -17.18 3.35 -14.01
C VAL A 18 -16.93 1.89 -14.36
N ILE A 19 -16.69 1.06 -13.34
CA ILE A 19 -16.63 -0.39 -13.48
C ILE A 19 -17.94 -0.97 -12.96
N PRO A 20 -18.83 -1.44 -13.85
CA PRO A 20 -20.15 -1.92 -13.46
C PRO A 20 -20.07 -3.26 -12.71
N SER A 21 -21.12 -3.59 -11.96
CA SER A 21 -21.15 -4.76 -11.07
C SER A 21 -21.06 -6.10 -11.80
N ASP A 22 -21.40 -6.14 -13.08
CA ASP A 22 -21.32 -7.32 -13.94
C ASP A 22 -19.94 -7.56 -14.55
N LYS A 23 -18.92 -6.76 -14.19
CA LYS A 23 -17.54 -6.84 -14.66
C LYS A 23 -16.55 -7.10 -13.52
N PRO A 24 -16.62 -8.25 -12.84
CA PRO A 24 -15.63 -8.59 -11.80
C PRO A 24 -14.27 -8.96 -12.40
N ASN A 25 -13.26 -9.08 -11.52
CA ASN A 25 -11.89 -9.50 -11.86
C ASN A 25 -11.19 -8.56 -12.85
N ILE A 26 -11.30 -7.26 -12.61
CA ILE A 26 -10.54 -6.25 -13.37
C ILE A 26 -9.31 -5.84 -12.57
N HIS A 27 -8.14 -5.95 -13.19
CA HIS A 27 -6.88 -5.40 -12.68
C HIS A 27 -6.50 -4.16 -13.49
N LEU A 28 -6.50 -3.00 -12.84
CA LEU A 28 -6.14 -1.72 -13.42
C LEU A 28 -4.77 -1.30 -12.91
N ILE A 29 -3.75 -1.37 -13.76
CA ILE A 29 -2.35 -1.23 -13.36
C ILE A 29 -1.72 -0.05 -14.10
N GLY A 30 -1.21 0.92 -13.35
CA GLY A 30 -0.42 2.03 -13.86
C GLY A 30 1.06 1.67 -14.01
N GLN A 31 1.76 2.43 -14.80
CA GLN A 31 3.20 2.29 -14.95
C GLN A 31 3.95 2.92 -13.77
N ASP A 32 3.48 4.07 -13.27
CA ASP A 32 4.10 4.84 -12.19
C ASP A 32 3.03 5.73 -11.55
N LYS A 33 2.77 5.60 -10.25
CA LYS A 33 1.70 6.34 -9.57
C LYS A 33 1.86 7.86 -9.62
N GLU A 34 3.08 8.37 -9.75
CA GLU A 34 3.30 9.83 -9.84
C GLU A 34 3.04 10.38 -11.23
N LYS A 35 2.94 9.52 -12.24
CA LYS A 35 2.82 9.89 -13.65
C LYS A 35 1.62 9.27 -14.36
N THR A 36 0.93 8.31 -13.75
CA THR A 36 -0.29 7.70 -14.32
C THR A 36 -1.48 8.23 -13.54
N ASN A 37 -2.12 9.28 -14.07
CA ASN A 37 -3.19 9.99 -13.37
C ASN A 37 -4.53 9.79 -14.10
N ILE A 38 -5.54 9.28 -13.39
CA ILE A 38 -6.95 9.36 -13.79
C ILE A 38 -7.56 10.49 -12.98
N HIS A 39 -8.03 11.53 -13.66
CA HIS A 39 -8.49 12.73 -12.99
C HIS A 39 -9.68 13.38 -13.69
N LEU A 40 -10.46 14.12 -12.94
CA LEU A 40 -11.56 14.93 -13.46
C LEU A 40 -11.89 16.03 -12.44
N LYS A 41 -12.32 17.20 -12.95
CA LYS A 41 -12.80 18.30 -12.13
C LYS A 41 -14.31 18.24 -11.95
N ILE A 42 -14.79 17.55 -10.90
CA ILE A 42 -16.23 17.31 -10.66
C ILE A 42 -16.56 17.38 -9.17
N ASN A 43 -17.77 17.72 -8.82
CA ASN A 43 -18.29 17.68 -7.44
C ASN A 43 -19.75 17.25 -7.43
N VAL A 44 -20.31 16.93 -6.27
CA VAL A 44 -21.68 16.42 -6.11
C VAL A 44 -22.79 17.39 -6.53
N GLN A 45 -22.46 18.65 -6.75
CA GLN A 45 -23.40 19.68 -7.25
C GLN A 45 -23.10 20.10 -8.69
N SER A 46 -22.09 19.46 -9.31
CA SER A 46 -21.78 19.78 -10.71
C SER A 46 -22.91 19.35 -11.61
N GLU A 47 -23.59 20.32 -12.16
CA GLU A 47 -24.40 20.09 -13.34
C GLU A 47 -23.49 19.97 -14.56
N PRO A 48 -23.84 19.12 -15.51
CA PRO A 48 -23.10 19.04 -16.75
C PRO A 48 -23.18 20.38 -17.47
N GLN A 49 -22.05 20.95 -17.73
CA GLN A 49 -22.01 22.09 -18.60
C GLN A 49 -22.12 21.57 -20.04
N GLU A 50 -23.22 21.88 -20.69
CA GLU A 50 -23.40 21.70 -22.12
C GLU A 50 -22.20 22.34 -22.84
N GLY A 51 -21.41 21.52 -23.55
CA GLY A 51 -20.20 21.96 -24.20
C GLY A 51 -18.87 21.66 -23.53
N SER A 52 -18.87 21.01 -22.33
CA SER A 52 -17.63 20.45 -21.77
C SER A 52 -17.10 19.32 -22.66
N GLN A 53 -15.78 19.23 -22.80
CA GLN A 53 -15.15 18.32 -23.76
C GLN A 53 -15.53 16.85 -23.53
N TRP A 54 -15.67 16.41 -22.28
CA TRP A 54 -16.05 15.05 -21.92
C TRP A 54 -17.57 14.81 -22.06
N TYR A 55 -18.42 15.83 -21.87
CA TYR A 55 -19.85 15.78 -22.18
C TYR A 55 -20.09 15.55 -23.67
N GLN A 56 -19.25 16.13 -24.53
CA GLN A 56 -19.32 15.93 -25.97
C GLN A 56 -18.83 14.56 -26.42
N ASN A 57 -17.88 13.96 -25.70
CA ASN A 57 -17.27 12.69 -26.07
C ASN A 57 -18.07 11.46 -25.63
N ASP A 58 -18.86 11.55 -24.55
CA ASP A 58 -19.71 10.45 -24.11
C ASP A 58 -20.93 10.92 -23.31
N THR A 59 -21.90 11.49 -24.04
CA THR A 59 -23.18 11.92 -23.47
C THR A 59 -24.01 10.77 -22.87
N ALA A 60 -23.78 9.53 -23.29
CA ALA A 60 -24.50 8.36 -22.78
C ALA A 60 -23.91 7.89 -21.44
N ALA A 61 -22.60 7.74 -21.35
CA ALA A 61 -21.93 7.42 -20.10
C ALA A 61 -22.15 8.52 -19.05
N TRP A 62 -22.14 9.77 -19.48
CA TRP A 62 -22.40 10.91 -18.65
C TRP A 62 -23.83 10.93 -18.11
N LYS A 63 -24.86 10.80 -18.96
CA LYS A 63 -26.27 10.70 -18.54
C LYS A 63 -26.52 9.52 -17.63
N TYR A 64 -25.87 8.39 -17.86
CA TYR A 64 -25.97 7.22 -17.00
C TYR A 64 -25.33 7.48 -15.64
N SER A 65 -24.19 8.20 -15.59
CA SER A 65 -23.46 8.43 -14.36
C SER A 65 -24.04 9.55 -13.50
N VAL A 66 -24.57 10.61 -14.11
CA VAL A 66 -24.96 11.84 -13.43
C VAL A 66 -26.48 11.92 -13.19
N HIS A 67 -27.28 11.39 -14.09
CA HIS A 67 -28.75 11.47 -14.05
C HIS A 67 -29.43 10.10 -14.07
N ASN A 68 -28.96 9.15 -13.27
CA ASN A 68 -29.77 7.98 -13.04
C ASN A 68 -30.88 8.32 -12.04
N PRO A 69 -32.14 8.56 -12.48
CA PRO A 69 -33.24 8.90 -11.60
C PRO A 69 -33.61 7.76 -10.63
N GLU A 70 -33.08 6.53 -10.88
CA GLU A 70 -33.27 5.37 -10.02
C GLU A 70 -32.21 5.27 -8.90
N SER A 71 -31.18 6.13 -8.91
CA SER A 71 -30.16 6.18 -7.87
C SER A 71 -29.84 7.62 -7.48
N PRO A 72 -30.63 8.21 -6.59
CA PRO A 72 -30.54 9.63 -6.22
C PRO A 72 -29.41 9.94 -5.22
N THR A 73 -28.28 9.30 -5.31
CA THR A 73 -27.16 9.62 -4.42
C THR A 73 -26.21 10.59 -5.10
N TYR A 74 -26.26 11.84 -4.69
CA TYR A 74 -25.40 12.94 -5.16
C TYR A 74 -23.92 12.61 -5.15
N GLN A 75 -23.46 11.78 -4.20
CA GLN A 75 -22.06 11.36 -4.13
C GLN A 75 -21.59 10.58 -5.37
N MET A 76 -22.49 9.84 -6.02
CA MET A 76 -22.11 9.10 -7.24
C MET A 76 -21.78 10.03 -8.40
N GLU A 77 -22.41 11.18 -8.44
CA GLU A 77 -22.27 12.16 -9.53
C GLU A 77 -20.95 12.91 -9.43
N GLY A 78 -20.49 13.18 -8.21
CA GLY A 78 -19.24 13.87 -7.92
C GLY A 78 -18.00 12.97 -7.87
N THR A 79 -18.04 11.75 -8.42
CA THR A 79 -16.98 10.75 -8.29
C THR A 79 -16.22 10.54 -9.59
N VAL A 80 -14.89 10.62 -9.53
CA VAL A 80 -14.02 10.38 -10.70
C VAL A 80 -13.99 8.90 -11.09
N VAL A 81 -13.76 8.01 -10.13
CA VAL A 81 -13.71 6.56 -10.38
C VAL A 81 -14.68 5.81 -9.47
N ARG A 82 -15.54 4.99 -10.06
CA ARG A 82 -16.52 4.15 -9.35
C ARG A 82 -16.32 2.68 -9.67
N ILE A 83 -16.13 1.89 -8.62
CA ILE A 83 -15.97 0.45 -8.72
C ILE A 83 -17.20 -0.22 -8.08
N ASN A 84 -18.12 -0.70 -8.90
CA ASN A 84 -19.32 -1.39 -8.43
C ASN A 84 -19.16 -2.92 -8.44
N SER A 85 -18.08 -3.42 -9.04
CA SER A 85 -17.80 -4.87 -9.18
C SER A 85 -17.00 -5.41 -8.00
N ASN A 86 -17.07 -6.75 -7.83
CA ASN A 86 -16.20 -7.48 -6.93
C ASN A 86 -14.84 -7.81 -7.58
N ASP A 87 -13.88 -8.23 -6.75
CA ASP A 87 -12.59 -8.76 -7.22
C ASP A 87 -11.81 -7.76 -8.09
N PHE A 88 -11.79 -6.51 -7.65
CA PHE A 88 -11.03 -5.46 -8.32
C PHE A 88 -9.65 -5.28 -7.70
N PHE A 89 -8.65 -5.13 -8.54
CA PHE A 89 -7.28 -4.78 -8.14
C PHE A 89 -6.79 -3.55 -8.88
N SER A 90 -6.15 -2.63 -8.16
CA SER A 90 -5.43 -1.51 -8.79
C SER A 90 -4.08 -1.27 -8.15
N GLU A 91 -3.11 -0.91 -8.98
CA GLU A 91 -1.73 -0.65 -8.58
C GLU A 91 -1.10 0.48 -9.38
N ASN A 92 -0.24 1.28 -8.73
CA ASN A 92 0.58 2.32 -9.34
C ASN A 92 -0.21 3.41 -10.12
N ILE A 93 -1.38 3.82 -9.62
CA ILE A 93 -2.23 4.85 -10.24
C ILE A 93 -2.58 5.94 -9.23
N SER A 94 -2.61 7.19 -9.69
CA SER A 94 -3.24 8.30 -8.98
C SER A 94 -4.66 8.53 -9.46
N PHE A 95 -5.61 8.58 -8.52
CA PHE A 95 -7.00 8.94 -8.72
C PHE A 95 -7.21 10.33 -8.10
N ILE A 96 -7.55 11.31 -8.92
CA ILE A 96 -7.55 12.71 -8.49
C ILE A 96 -8.87 13.38 -8.84
N ASN A 97 -9.53 13.96 -7.85
CA ASN A 97 -10.58 14.91 -8.14
C ASN A 97 -10.01 16.33 -8.11
N ASP A 98 -9.84 16.92 -9.27
CA ASP A 98 -9.21 18.23 -9.43
C ASP A 98 -10.01 19.35 -8.75
N TRP A 99 -11.34 19.21 -8.61
CA TRP A 99 -12.16 20.18 -7.89
C TRP A 99 -11.67 20.33 -6.45
N GLY A 100 -11.57 19.22 -5.72
CA GLY A 100 -11.12 19.24 -4.33
C GLY A 100 -9.69 19.73 -4.19
N VAL A 101 -8.79 19.23 -5.03
CA VAL A 101 -7.37 19.60 -5.01
C VAL A 101 -7.15 21.10 -5.29
N GLU A 102 -7.86 21.67 -6.27
CA GLU A 102 -7.69 23.07 -6.65
C GLU A 102 -8.45 24.04 -5.73
N ARG A 103 -9.68 23.68 -5.33
CA ARG A 103 -10.55 24.57 -4.57
C ARG A 103 -10.24 24.61 -3.08
N GLN A 104 -9.78 23.49 -2.52
CA GLN A 104 -9.53 23.35 -1.09
C GLN A 104 -10.74 23.80 -0.24
N ASN A 105 -11.94 23.41 -0.71
CA ASN A 105 -13.23 23.75 -0.11
C ASN A 105 -14.30 22.76 -0.60
N GLY A 106 -15.48 22.73 0.05
CA GLY A 106 -16.67 22.02 -0.45
C GLY A 106 -17.22 22.55 -1.77
N PRO A 107 -18.22 21.91 -2.35
CA PRO A 107 -18.88 20.69 -1.86
C PRO A 107 -18.02 19.43 -2.03
N GLN A 108 -18.57 18.29 -1.60
CA GLN A 108 -17.94 16.96 -1.73
C GLN A 108 -17.49 16.69 -3.16
N SER A 109 -16.34 16.06 -3.29
CA SER A 109 -15.71 15.81 -4.59
C SER A 109 -14.85 14.55 -4.50
N LEU A 110 -15.43 13.40 -4.86
CA LEU A 110 -14.81 12.11 -4.65
C LEU A 110 -13.78 11.80 -5.73
N ALA A 111 -12.60 11.34 -5.33
CA ALA A 111 -11.67 10.70 -6.24
C ALA A 111 -12.08 9.25 -6.51
N MET A 112 -12.62 8.56 -5.49
CA MET A 112 -12.95 7.14 -5.55
C MET A 112 -14.27 6.83 -4.83
N MET A 113 -15.04 5.91 -5.40
CA MET A 113 -16.14 5.21 -4.73
C MET A 113 -16.03 3.72 -5.01
N THR A 114 -16.10 2.91 -3.99
CA THR A 114 -16.09 1.45 -4.11
C THR A 114 -17.35 0.85 -3.50
N LYS A 115 -17.98 -0.10 -4.21
CA LYS A 115 -19.22 -0.77 -3.78
C LYS A 115 -19.14 -2.30 -3.81
N GLY A 116 -18.03 -2.87 -4.30
CA GLY A 116 -17.84 -4.32 -4.38
C GLY A 116 -17.16 -4.90 -3.16
N ASP A 117 -17.21 -6.23 -3.03
CA ASP A 117 -16.40 -7.02 -2.12
C ASP A 117 -15.05 -7.40 -2.76
N ARG A 118 -14.02 -7.62 -1.96
CA ARG A 118 -12.66 -8.03 -2.38
C ARG A 118 -12.02 -7.02 -3.33
N ILE A 119 -11.91 -5.79 -2.84
CA ILE A 119 -11.25 -4.69 -3.56
C ILE A 119 -9.84 -4.50 -3.00
N THR A 120 -8.87 -4.41 -3.87
CA THR A 120 -7.47 -4.20 -3.50
C THR A 120 -6.89 -2.97 -4.17
N PHE A 121 -6.22 -2.14 -3.39
CA PHE A 121 -5.36 -1.06 -3.89
C PHE A 121 -3.96 -1.21 -3.33
N HIS A 122 -2.98 -1.21 -4.20
CA HIS A 122 -1.57 -1.24 -3.84
C HIS A 122 -0.81 -0.08 -4.47
N ASN A 123 -0.05 0.64 -3.67
CA ASN A 123 0.78 1.75 -4.13
C ASN A 123 0.03 2.76 -5.02
N CYS A 124 -1.23 3.05 -4.67
CA CYS A 124 -2.09 4.03 -5.34
C CYS A 124 -2.10 5.37 -4.59
N LYS A 125 -2.58 6.40 -5.27
CA LYS A 125 -2.75 7.73 -4.68
C LYS A 125 -4.19 8.19 -4.90
N PHE A 126 -4.84 8.69 -3.82
CA PHE A 126 -6.19 9.25 -3.86
C PHE A 126 -6.13 10.69 -3.38
N ARG A 127 -6.57 11.62 -4.21
CA ARG A 127 -6.44 13.04 -3.91
C ARG A 127 -7.73 13.79 -4.15
N SER A 128 -8.20 14.47 -3.12
CA SER A 128 -9.27 15.47 -3.18
C SER A 128 -9.21 16.36 -1.93
N TYR A 129 -10.35 16.85 -1.45
CA TYR A 129 -10.45 17.68 -0.27
C TYR A 129 -11.51 17.18 0.71
N GLN A 130 -12.79 17.18 0.34
CA GLN A 130 -13.89 16.64 1.14
C GLN A 130 -14.42 15.37 0.49
N ASP A 131 -14.59 14.30 1.29
CA ASP A 131 -15.13 13.02 0.85
C ASP A 131 -14.29 12.35 -0.26
N THR A 132 -12.96 12.27 -0.08
CA THR A 132 -12.06 11.77 -1.13
C THR A 132 -12.38 10.34 -1.57
N TRP A 133 -12.69 9.44 -0.64
CA TRP A 133 -13.01 8.05 -0.93
C TRP A 133 -14.18 7.53 -0.11
N MET A 134 -15.24 7.13 -0.81
CA MET A 134 -16.37 6.39 -0.23
C MET A 134 -16.16 4.89 -0.38
N THR A 135 -16.12 4.19 0.73
CA THR A 135 -16.03 2.71 0.80
C THR A 135 -17.43 2.08 0.75
N PRO A 136 -17.57 0.74 0.59
CA PRO A 136 -18.89 0.13 0.44
C PRO A 136 -19.77 0.30 1.68
N GLY A 137 -21.06 0.46 1.47
CA GLY A 137 -22.06 0.48 2.56
C GLY A 137 -22.48 -0.90 3.06
N ASN A 138 -21.97 -1.99 2.50
CA ASN A 138 -22.42 -3.35 2.82
C ASN A 138 -21.56 -3.98 3.93
N THR A 139 -22.21 -4.49 4.95
CA THR A 139 -21.56 -5.26 6.01
C THR A 139 -20.85 -6.49 5.45
N GLY A 140 -19.61 -6.71 5.85
CA GLY A 140 -18.80 -7.85 5.45
C GLY A 140 -18.15 -7.74 4.06
N TYR A 141 -18.31 -6.61 3.34
CA TYR A 141 -17.52 -6.34 2.14
C TYR A 141 -16.12 -5.88 2.53
N ARG A 142 -15.11 -6.47 1.90
CA ARG A 142 -13.71 -6.34 2.32
C ARG A 142 -12.88 -5.55 1.34
N HIS A 143 -12.04 -4.69 1.91
CA HIS A 143 -11.03 -3.94 1.18
C HIS A 143 -9.66 -4.18 1.79
N TYR A 144 -8.65 -4.33 0.94
CA TYR A 144 -7.25 -4.34 1.33
C TYR A 144 -6.49 -3.23 0.61
N VAL A 145 -5.92 -2.33 1.39
CA VAL A 145 -5.28 -1.10 0.89
C VAL A 145 -3.86 -1.04 1.46
N LYS A 146 -2.86 -1.19 0.60
CA LYS A 146 -1.47 -1.26 1.03
C LYS A 146 -0.58 -0.22 0.37
N GLY A 147 0.21 0.48 1.19
CA GLY A 147 1.21 1.44 0.71
C GLY A 147 0.63 2.60 -0.09
N CYS A 148 -0.64 2.94 0.15
CA CYS A 148 -1.35 3.99 -0.56
C CYS A 148 -1.21 5.35 0.13
N TYR A 149 -1.35 6.42 -0.66
CA TYR A 149 -1.43 7.79 -0.20
C TYR A 149 -2.85 8.31 -0.37
N ILE A 150 -3.46 8.81 0.71
CA ILE A 150 -4.84 9.31 0.72
C ILE A 150 -4.83 10.72 1.28
N GLU A 151 -5.25 11.68 0.48
CA GLU A 151 -5.21 13.11 0.78
C GLU A 151 -6.62 13.68 0.93
N GLY A 152 -6.82 14.52 1.93
CA GLY A 152 -8.05 15.25 2.13
C GLY A 152 -8.07 16.13 3.37
N ALA A 153 -9.23 16.69 3.66
CA ALA A 153 -9.47 17.59 4.80
C ALA A 153 -10.68 17.21 5.63
N VAL A 154 -11.75 16.71 5.02
CA VAL A 154 -13.01 16.42 5.70
C VAL A 154 -13.51 15.06 5.25
N ASP A 155 -13.65 14.13 6.22
CA ASP A 155 -14.26 12.82 5.99
C ASP A 155 -13.69 12.10 4.76
N TYR A 156 -12.37 12.20 4.58
CA TYR A 156 -11.78 11.83 3.32
C TYR A 156 -11.61 10.31 3.12
N VAL A 157 -11.93 9.50 4.15
CA VAL A 157 -12.25 8.07 4.06
C VAL A 157 -13.57 7.86 4.80
N TYR A 158 -14.65 7.52 4.08
CA TYR A 158 -15.96 7.39 4.71
C TYR A 158 -16.78 6.25 4.11
N GLY A 159 -17.88 5.87 4.77
CA GLY A 159 -18.73 4.74 4.42
C GLY A 159 -18.59 3.56 5.39
N ALA A 160 -18.63 2.33 4.89
CA ALA A 160 -18.58 1.13 5.72
C ALA A 160 -17.65 0.05 5.12
N GLY A 161 -17.96 -1.23 5.39
CA GLY A 161 -17.14 -2.38 4.98
C GLY A 161 -16.00 -2.69 5.96
N ASP A 162 -15.46 -3.91 5.86
CA ASP A 162 -14.28 -4.33 6.60
C ASP A 162 -13.02 -3.98 5.79
N CYS A 163 -12.39 -2.85 6.12
CA CYS A 163 -11.30 -2.28 5.34
C CYS A 163 -10.00 -2.28 6.14
N LEU A 164 -9.00 -3.02 5.67
CA LEU A 164 -7.63 -2.97 6.21
C LEU A 164 -6.76 -2.04 5.38
N PHE A 165 -6.32 -0.96 6.00
CA PHE A 165 -5.30 -0.03 5.48
C PHE A 165 -3.96 -0.37 6.14
N GLU A 166 -3.00 -0.82 5.36
CA GLU A 166 -1.67 -1.21 5.83
C GLU A 166 -0.58 -0.36 5.18
N ASP A 167 0.35 0.16 5.98
CA ASP A 167 1.46 1.01 5.51
C ASP A 167 1.02 2.23 4.68
N CYS A 168 -0.18 2.76 4.90
CA CYS A 168 -0.73 3.88 4.16
C CYS A 168 -0.35 5.23 4.77
N THR A 169 -0.32 6.27 3.94
CA THR A 169 -0.19 7.66 4.38
C THR A 169 -1.53 8.38 4.26
N LEU A 170 -2.05 8.87 5.38
CA LEU A 170 -3.24 9.73 5.47
C LEU A 170 -2.75 11.17 5.56
N TYR A 171 -2.98 11.98 4.51
CA TYR A 171 -2.39 13.31 4.39
C TYR A 171 -3.42 14.43 4.56
N ASN A 172 -3.28 15.19 5.61
CA ASN A 172 -4.15 16.30 5.99
C ASN A 172 -3.75 17.58 5.27
N VAL A 173 -4.70 18.27 4.62
CA VAL A 173 -4.40 19.48 3.83
C VAL A 173 -4.86 20.79 4.48
N ARG A 174 -5.43 20.74 5.68
CA ARG A 174 -5.84 21.94 6.43
C ARG A 174 -5.76 21.76 7.95
N SER A 175 -5.86 22.88 8.69
CA SER A 175 -6.13 22.90 10.14
C SER A 175 -7.45 22.18 10.45
N GLY A 176 -7.44 21.31 11.47
CA GLY A 176 -8.64 20.60 11.92
C GLY A 176 -9.22 19.64 10.88
N SER A 177 -8.37 18.97 10.12
CA SER A 177 -8.81 17.91 9.23
C SER A 177 -9.46 16.76 10.01
N VAL A 178 -10.47 16.12 9.41
CA VAL A 178 -11.14 14.93 9.92
C VAL A 178 -10.88 13.79 8.93
N ILE A 179 -10.19 12.72 9.36
CA ILE A 179 -9.72 11.67 8.49
C ILE A 179 -10.88 10.75 8.07
N THR A 180 -11.58 10.17 9.04
CA THR A 180 -12.59 9.15 8.76
C THR A 180 -14.00 9.57 9.19
N ALA A 181 -15.01 9.08 8.44
CA ALA A 181 -16.42 9.20 8.80
C ALA A 181 -17.16 7.88 8.52
N PRO A 182 -16.91 6.83 9.31
CA PRO A 182 -17.54 5.54 9.09
C PRO A 182 -19.01 5.49 9.52
N GLU A 183 -19.78 4.59 8.85
CA GLU A 183 -21.23 4.36 9.09
C GLU A 183 -21.57 2.88 9.27
N HIS A 184 -20.68 2.09 9.81
CA HIS A 184 -20.90 0.65 9.95
C HIS A 184 -22.17 0.31 10.71
N GLU A 185 -22.93 -0.66 10.21
CA GLU A 185 -24.11 -1.17 10.89
C GLU A 185 -23.74 -1.94 12.17
N LYS A 186 -24.70 -2.05 13.07
CA LYS A 186 -24.57 -2.84 14.28
C LYS A 186 -24.28 -4.31 13.93
N GLY A 187 -23.20 -4.85 14.51
CA GLY A 187 -22.76 -6.23 14.28
C GLY A 187 -21.68 -6.36 13.22
N THR A 188 -21.21 -5.27 12.62
CA THR A 188 -19.96 -5.24 11.86
C THR A 188 -18.81 -5.77 12.73
N GLN A 189 -17.95 -6.59 12.16
CA GLN A 189 -16.93 -7.29 12.93
C GLN A 189 -15.62 -6.51 13.03
N TRP A 190 -15.13 -5.93 11.94
CA TRP A 190 -13.82 -5.28 11.88
C TRP A 190 -13.91 -3.78 11.59
N GLY A 191 -14.72 -3.35 10.64
CA GLY A 191 -14.83 -1.96 10.21
C GLY A 191 -13.55 -1.42 9.59
N TYR A 192 -13.20 -0.17 9.91
CA TYR A 192 -11.94 0.42 9.45
C TYR A 192 -10.79 0.09 10.38
N VAL A 193 -9.73 -0.50 9.84
CA VAL A 193 -8.50 -0.83 10.54
C VAL A 193 -7.32 -0.22 9.81
N PHE A 194 -6.62 0.68 10.48
CA PHE A 194 -5.38 1.30 9.98
C PHE A 194 -4.21 0.70 10.76
N ASP A 195 -3.35 -0.05 10.09
CA ASP A 195 -2.20 -0.69 10.71
C ASP A 195 -0.89 -0.21 10.09
N HIS A 196 0.09 0.17 10.92
CA HIS A 196 1.37 0.74 10.51
C HIS A 196 1.24 1.95 9.57
N CYS A 197 0.12 2.69 9.66
CA CYS A 197 -0.12 3.87 8.85
C CYS A 197 0.61 5.10 9.38
N THR A 198 0.81 6.07 8.51
CA THR A 198 1.36 7.39 8.86
C THR A 198 0.28 8.46 8.67
N ILE A 199 0.03 9.26 9.69
CA ILE A 199 -0.76 10.49 9.58
C ILE A 199 0.21 11.63 9.37
N ASP A 200 0.14 12.27 8.21
CA ASP A 200 1.00 13.38 7.80
C ASP A 200 0.14 14.57 7.35
N GLY A 201 0.75 15.68 6.94
CA GLY A 201 0.01 16.81 6.43
C GLY A 201 0.87 18.03 6.09
N ASN A 202 0.22 19.07 5.56
CA ASN A 202 0.89 20.34 5.27
C ASN A 202 1.08 21.18 6.55
N GLU A 203 1.76 22.31 6.40
CA GLU A 203 2.03 23.24 7.51
C GLU A 203 0.75 23.67 8.25
N ALA A 204 -0.34 23.93 7.51
CA ALA A 204 -1.61 24.36 8.09
C ALA A 204 -2.28 23.28 8.96
N SER A 205 -2.01 22.01 8.70
CA SER A 205 -2.54 20.89 9.47
C SER A 205 -1.71 20.55 10.71
N ASN A 206 -0.55 21.18 10.91
CA ASN A 206 0.34 20.88 12.04
C ASN A 206 0.06 21.77 13.26
N ASP A 207 -1.22 21.95 13.61
CA ASP A 207 -1.65 22.82 14.72
C ASP A 207 -2.33 22.07 15.87
N GLY A 208 -2.31 20.75 15.85
CA GLY A 208 -2.86 19.89 16.90
C GLY A 208 -4.39 19.82 16.94
N LYS A 209 -5.08 20.15 15.85
CA LYS A 209 -6.55 20.16 15.79
C LYS A 209 -7.15 19.06 14.93
N ASN A 210 -6.33 18.25 14.26
CA ASN A 210 -6.82 17.16 13.43
C ASN A 210 -7.57 16.11 14.25
N LYS A 211 -8.47 15.39 13.62
CA LYS A 211 -9.25 14.29 14.20
C LYS A 211 -9.00 13.00 13.42
N LEU A 212 -8.92 11.91 14.15
CA LEU A 212 -8.87 10.54 13.57
C LEU A 212 -10.16 10.21 12.84
N GLY A 213 -11.29 10.73 13.32
CA GLY A 213 -12.59 10.57 12.67
C GLY A 213 -13.77 11.03 13.51
N ARG A 214 -14.96 10.73 12.97
CA ARG A 214 -16.26 10.99 13.60
C ARG A 214 -17.30 9.94 13.15
N PRO A 215 -18.25 9.54 14.01
CA PRO A 215 -19.22 8.49 13.67
C PRO A 215 -20.32 9.08 12.79
N TRP A 216 -20.27 8.80 11.47
CA TRP A 216 -21.23 9.40 10.53
C TRP A 216 -22.65 8.92 10.85
N HIS A 217 -22.88 7.61 10.83
CA HIS A 217 -24.17 6.99 11.17
C HIS A 217 -23.96 5.69 11.94
N ASN A 218 -25.03 5.13 12.51
CA ASN A 218 -25.12 3.81 13.11
C ASN A 218 -24.11 3.57 14.27
N ASN A 219 -23.45 2.40 14.27
CA ASN A 219 -22.49 1.98 15.29
C ASN A 219 -21.12 1.66 14.65
N PRO A 220 -20.40 2.67 14.15
CA PRO A 220 -19.19 2.43 13.39
C PRO A 220 -18.02 1.92 14.22
N ILE A 221 -17.07 1.27 13.52
CA ILE A 221 -15.81 0.79 14.04
C ILE A 221 -14.67 1.46 13.28
N CYS A 222 -13.71 2.05 14.02
CA CYS A 222 -12.48 2.57 13.47
C CYS A 222 -11.33 2.34 14.46
N VAL A 223 -10.31 1.63 14.03
CA VAL A 223 -9.18 1.23 14.86
C VAL A 223 -7.86 1.65 14.21
N TRP A 224 -7.01 2.30 15.00
CA TRP A 224 -5.67 2.70 14.59
C TRP A 224 -4.63 1.91 15.38
N LEU A 225 -3.80 1.14 14.68
CA LEU A 225 -2.77 0.29 15.24
C LEU A 225 -1.39 0.74 14.76
N ASN A 226 -0.42 0.78 15.67
CA ASN A 226 0.98 1.05 15.32
C ASN A 226 1.19 2.28 14.42
N THR A 227 0.35 3.32 14.61
CA THR A 227 0.29 4.49 13.74
C THR A 227 1.32 5.53 14.12
N THR A 228 2.04 6.10 13.14
CA THR A 228 2.92 7.25 13.34
C THR A 228 2.20 8.55 13.01
N MET A 229 2.10 9.47 13.96
CA MET A 229 1.45 10.77 13.83
C MET A 229 2.49 11.87 13.65
N LYS A 230 2.77 12.26 12.39
CA LYS A 230 3.71 13.34 12.08
C LYS A 230 3.11 14.72 12.23
N VAL A 231 1.78 14.84 12.23
CA VAL A 231 1.05 16.07 12.52
C VAL A 231 0.16 15.85 13.73
N GLY A 232 -0.05 16.90 14.53
CA GLY A 232 -0.78 16.80 15.78
C GLY A 232 -2.25 16.42 15.63
N ILE A 233 -2.68 15.45 16.42
CA ILE A 233 -4.08 15.09 16.64
C ILE A 233 -4.57 15.80 17.90
N ALA A 234 -5.78 16.34 17.85
CA ALA A 234 -6.38 16.99 19.03
C ALA A 234 -6.53 16.00 20.20
N PRO A 235 -6.44 16.48 21.45
CA PRO A 235 -6.44 15.59 22.63
C PRO A 235 -7.61 14.61 22.66
N GLU A 236 -8.82 15.04 22.27
CA GLU A 236 -10.00 14.19 22.20
C GLU A 236 -9.97 13.18 21.06
N GLY A 237 -9.08 13.30 20.09
CA GLY A 237 -8.86 12.37 18.97
C GLY A 237 -10.00 12.32 17.96
N TRP A 238 -11.22 12.34 18.43
CA TRP A 238 -12.46 12.09 17.69
C TRP A 238 -13.48 13.22 17.86
N SER A 239 -14.40 13.37 16.91
CA SER A 239 -15.51 14.32 16.98
C SER A 239 -16.85 13.62 17.12
N GLU A 240 -17.90 14.38 17.48
CA GLU A 240 -19.30 13.95 17.41
C GLU A 240 -19.81 14.00 15.96
N MET A 241 -20.78 13.13 15.67
CA MET A 241 -21.64 13.17 14.49
C MET A 241 -22.92 12.40 14.76
N GLY A 242 -23.58 11.81 13.74
CA GLY A 242 -24.85 11.13 13.84
C GLY A 242 -24.86 9.88 14.72
N GLY A 243 -23.90 8.99 14.53
CA GLY A 243 -23.83 7.69 15.17
C GLY A 243 -23.18 7.68 16.55
N ILE A 244 -23.26 6.50 17.20
CA ILE A 244 -22.50 6.17 18.42
C ILE A 244 -21.57 5.02 18.07
N PRO A 245 -20.24 5.19 18.11
CA PRO A 245 -19.32 4.15 17.66
C PRO A 245 -19.39 2.90 18.55
N ALA A 246 -19.40 1.74 17.96
CA ALA A 246 -19.18 0.49 18.66
C ALA A 246 -17.71 0.38 19.14
N LEU A 247 -16.77 0.93 18.36
CA LEU A 247 -15.36 1.00 18.74
C LEU A 247 -14.63 2.10 17.93
N PHE A 248 -14.12 3.12 18.62
CA PHE A 248 -13.17 4.09 18.11
C PHE A 248 -11.94 4.06 19.00
N ALA A 249 -10.91 3.32 18.61
CA ALA A 249 -9.79 3.03 19.49
C ALA A 249 -8.43 3.09 18.79
N GLU A 250 -7.41 3.23 19.63
CA GLU A 250 -6.01 3.21 19.23
C GLU A 250 -5.23 2.15 19.99
N TYR A 251 -4.14 1.69 19.39
CA TYR A 251 -3.12 0.87 20.04
C TYR A 251 -1.75 1.22 19.50
N ASN A 252 -0.79 1.47 20.41
CA ASN A 252 0.60 1.72 20.05
C ASN A 252 0.79 2.87 19.03
N SER A 253 -0.01 3.96 19.17
CA SER A 253 0.17 5.19 18.39
C SER A 253 1.41 5.95 18.88
N MET A 254 2.23 6.41 17.93
CA MET A 254 3.49 7.14 18.20
C MET A 254 3.46 8.53 17.57
N ASP A 255 4.12 9.50 18.19
CA ASP A 255 4.40 10.79 17.60
C ASP A 255 5.57 10.73 16.58
N ILE A 256 5.91 11.87 15.99
CA ILE A 256 7.01 11.96 15.00
C ILE A 256 8.38 11.61 15.60
N ASP A 257 8.57 11.78 16.90
CA ASP A 257 9.82 11.49 17.62
C ASP A 257 9.86 10.04 18.13
N GLY A 258 8.80 9.26 17.88
CA GLY A 258 8.66 7.88 18.31
C GLY A 258 8.26 7.71 19.77
N ASN A 259 7.72 8.76 20.41
CA ASN A 259 7.16 8.64 21.73
C ASN A 259 5.69 8.20 21.67
N PRO A 260 5.22 7.39 22.65
CA PRO A 260 3.81 7.04 22.74
C PRO A 260 2.90 8.26 22.86
N VAL A 261 1.82 8.28 22.09
CA VAL A 261 0.79 9.33 22.16
C VAL A 261 -0.01 9.17 23.45
N ASP A 262 -0.25 10.28 24.17
CA ASP A 262 -1.12 10.28 25.34
C ASP A 262 -2.59 10.15 24.95
N LEU A 263 -3.23 9.02 25.32
CA LEU A 263 -4.61 8.71 25.01
C LEU A 263 -5.60 9.06 26.14
N ASN A 264 -5.14 9.61 27.28
CA ASN A 264 -5.97 9.84 28.46
C ASN A 264 -7.12 10.84 28.21
N ASN A 265 -6.98 11.73 27.24
CA ASN A 265 -7.98 12.73 26.90
C ASN A 265 -8.82 12.36 25.67
N ARG A 266 -8.68 11.13 25.16
CA ARG A 266 -9.49 10.66 24.02
C ARG A 266 -10.97 10.60 24.39
N ARG A 267 -11.82 10.93 23.42
CA ARG A 267 -13.26 10.88 23.61
C ARG A 267 -13.73 9.45 23.83
N THR A 268 -14.49 9.21 24.89
CA THR A 268 -15.07 7.90 25.23
C THR A 268 -16.59 7.92 25.28
N PHE A 269 -17.22 9.08 25.28
CA PHE A 269 -18.67 9.21 25.27
C PHE A 269 -19.15 9.99 24.04
N TYR A 270 -20.21 9.50 23.43
CA TYR A 270 -20.84 10.09 22.24
C TYR A 270 -22.34 10.25 22.49
N THR A 271 -22.85 11.43 22.12
CA THR A 271 -24.28 11.72 22.23
C THR A 271 -25.06 11.04 21.10
N GLY A 272 -24.51 11.12 19.87
CA GLY A 272 -25.24 10.73 18.67
C GLY A 272 -26.40 11.67 18.36
N THR A 273 -26.88 11.67 17.14
CA THR A 273 -28.06 12.43 16.71
C THR A 273 -28.97 11.64 15.76
N ASP A 274 -28.56 10.42 15.39
CA ASP A 274 -29.40 9.52 14.61
C ASP A 274 -30.59 9.03 15.44
N GLU A 275 -31.69 8.69 14.75
CA GLU A 275 -32.87 8.12 15.40
C GLU A 275 -32.50 6.86 16.21
N GLY A 276 -32.88 6.82 17.48
CA GLY A 276 -32.56 5.71 18.39
C GLY A 276 -31.21 5.84 19.12
N MET A 277 -30.53 6.99 19.02
CA MET A 277 -29.24 7.26 19.70
C MET A 277 -29.40 8.26 20.87
N GLU A 278 -30.62 8.56 21.30
CA GLU A 278 -30.95 9.67 22.21
C GLU A 278 -30.33 9.55 23.61
N GLU A 279 -29.98 8.34 24.02
CA GLU A 279 -29.35 8.11 25.33
C GLU A 279 -27.83 8.29 25.32
N GLY A 280 -27.24 8.39 24.13
CA GLY A 280 -25.78 8.38 23.98
C GLY A 280 -25.16 7.01 24.29
N GLY A 281 -23.84 6.94 24.27
CA GLY A 281 -23.13 5.69 24.56
C GLY A 281 -21.64 5.87 24.81
N GLU A 282 -21.10 4.91 25.56
CA GLU A 282 -19.66 4.81 25.83
C GLU A 282 -18.97 4.05 24.71
N CYS A 283 -17.74 4.47 24.43
CA CYS A 283 -16.86 3.84 23.46
C CYS A 283 -15.44 3.77 24.01
N LYS A 284 -14.80 2.62 23.90
CA LYS A 284 -13.42 2.43 24.32
C LYS A 284 -12.46 3.17 23.39
N ALA A 285 -11.51 3.93 23.94
CA ALA A 285 -10.54 4.70 23.15
C ALA A 285 -9.16 4.03 23.01
N GLU A 286 -8.86 3.04 23.84
CA GLU A 286 -7.56 2.33 23.84
C GLU A 286 -7.77 0.81 23.90
N LEU A 287 -7.05 0.07 23.05
CA LEU A 287 -7.04 -1.39 23.08
C LEU A 287 -5.91 -1.92 23.97
N SER A 288 -6.16 -3.01 24.67
CA SER A 288 -5.09 -3.81 25.23
C SER A 288 -4.33 -4.58 24.15
N ALA A 289 -3.13 -5.09 24.48
CA ALA A 289 -2.33 -5.91 23.56
C ALA A 289 -3.09 -7.14 23.04
N ASP A 290 -3.85 -7.82 23.93
CA ASP A 290 -4.63 -9.00 23.56
C ASP A 290 -5.79 -8.66 22.61
N GLU A 291 -6.42 -7.50 22.78
CA GLU A 291 -7.45 -7.02 21.87
C GLU A 291 -6.85 -6.62 20.51
N ALA A 292 -5.75 -5.87 20.51
CA ALA A 292 -5.04 -5.47 19.28
C ALA A 292 -4.54 -6.67 18.49
N ALA A 293 -4.08 -7.73 19.14
CA ALA A 293 -3.61 -8.97 18.50
C ALA A 293 -4.68 -9.70 17.67
N ARG A 294 -5.97 -9.33 17.81
CA ARG A 294 -7.07 -9.90 17.02
C ARG A 294 -7.18 -9.28 15.61
N TYR A 295 -6.62 -8.09 15.41
CA TYR A 295 -6.69 -7.35 14.16
C TYR A 295 -5.55 -7.78 13.22
N THR A 296 -5.61 -9.02 12.75
CA THR A 296 -4.65 -9.58 11.80
C THR A 296 -5.18 -9.52 10.37
N TYR A 297 -4.28 -9.55 9.42
CA TYR A 297 -4.63 -9.65 8.00
C TYR A 297 -5.56 -10.85 7.74
N GLU A 298 -5.24 -12.01 8.32
CA GLU A 298 -6.02 -13.23 8.14
C GLU A 298 -7.45 -13.07 8.66
N ASN A 299 -7.61 -12.42 9.81
CA ASN A 299 -8.93 -12.23 10.40
C ASN A 299 -9.78 -11.23 9.63
N ILE A 300 -9.18 -10.12 9.16
CA ILE A 300 -9.93 -9.02 8.52
C ILE A 300 -10.16 -9.30 7.03
N VAL A 301 -9.13 -9.80 6.34
CA VAL A 301 -9.10 -9.86 4.87
C VAL A 301 -9.49 -11.26 4.36
N SER A 302 -8.86 -12.33 4.88
CA SER A 302 -9.01 -13.66 4.28
C SER A 302 -10.43 -14.22 4.37
N GLY A 303 -11.17 -13.93 5.43
CA GLY A 303 -12.56 -14.39 5.60
C GLY A 303 -12.70 -15.92 5.45
N ASN A 304 -13.91 -16.34 5.12
CA ASN A 304 -14.23 -17.78 4.94
C ASN A 304 -13.89 -18.32 3.55
N ASP A 305 -13.58 -17.46 2.60
CA ASP A 305 -13.25 -17.79 1.21
C ASP A 305 -11.74 -17.78 0.94
N ASN A 306 -10.93 -17.55 1.98
CA ASN A 306 -9.47 -17.48 1.93
C ASN A 306 -8.96 -16.47 0.88
N TRP A 307 -9.67 -15.34 0.73
CA TRP A 307 -9.21 -14.29 -0.16
C TRP A 307 -7.82 -13.78 0.26
N ASN A 308 -6.86 -13.81 -0.66
CA ASN A 308 -5.47 -13.45 -0.39
C ASN A 308 -4.94 -12.42 -1.39
N PRO A 309 -5.30 -11.14 -1.26
CA PRO A 309 -4.79 -10.08 -2.15
C PRO A 309 -3.29 -9.82 -1.99
N ARG A 310 -2.65 -10.20 -0.89
CA ARG A 310 -1.19 -10.09 -0.75
C ARG A 310 -0.45 -10.88 -1.81
N SER A 311 -1.01 -12.00 -2.28
CA SER A 311 -0.40 -12.77 -3.37
C SER A 311 -0.29 -11.99 -4.69
N LEU A 312 -1.12 -10.95 -4.87
CA LEU A 312 -1.07 -10.06 -6.04
C LEU A 312 -0.03 -8.95 -5.91
N ILE A 313 0.37 -8.61 -4.68
CA ILE A 313 1.26 -7.48 -4.37
C ILE A 313 2.60 -7.90 -3.77
N GLU A 314 2.82 -9.20 -3.55
CA GLU A 314 4.13 -9.67 -3.13
C GLU A 314 5.19 -9.18 -4.10
N THR A 315 6.22 -8.55 -3.56
CA THR A 315 7.35 -8.06 -4.35
C THR A 315 7.98 -9.25 -5.03
N ILE A 316 7.85 -9.29 -6.34
CA ILE A 316 8.47 -10.36 -7.10
C ILE A 316 9.98 -10.24 -6.99
N GLY A 317 10.64 -11.36 -6.78
CA GLY A 317 12.09 -11.43 -6.62
C GLY A 317 12.83 -10.92 -7.87
N ILE A 318 14.08 -10.54 -7.66
CA ILE A 318 14.99 -10.14 -8.75
C ILE A 318 15.55 -11.41 -9.39
N PRO A 319 15.52 -11.57 -10.74
CA PRO A 319 16.17 -12.70 -11.41
C PRO A 319 17.65 -12.78 -11.06
N GLN A 320 18.08 -13.92 -10.55
CA GLN A 320 19.46 -14.17 -10.13
C GLN A 320 20.21 -15.03 -11.15
N ASN A 321 21.55 -14.99 -11.07
CA ASN A 321 22.43 -15.80 -11.92
C ASN A 321 22.16 -15.62 -13.41
N VAL A 322 21.86 -14.37 -13.82
CA VAL A 322 21.69 -14.04 -15.23
C VAL A 322 23.02 -14.22 -15.95
N THR A 323 23.00 -15.00 -17.01
CA THR A 323 24.16 -15.29 -17.86
C THR A 323 23.80 -15.15 -19.32
N ILE A 324 24.78 -14.88 -20.16
CA ILE A 324 24.65 -14.91 -21.61
C ILE A 324 25.75 -15.79 -22.22
N SER A 325 25.35 -16.76 -23.04
CA SER A 325 26.26 -17.60 -23.82
C SER A 325 25.82 -17.54 -25.28
N GLU A 326 26.75 -17.13 -26.14
CA GLU A 326 26.45 -16.84 -27.55
C GLU A 326 25.34 -15.76 -27.67
N ASN A 327 24.11 -16.19 -27.92
CA ASN A 327 22.93 -15.32 -28.01
C ASN A 327 21.81 -15.75 -27.05
N VAL A 328 22.09 -16.66 -26.12
CA VAL A 328 21.10 -17.21 -25.17
C VAL A 328 21.35 -16.65 -23.80
N LEU A 329 20.37 -15.92 -23.29
CA LEU A 329 20.27 -15.48 -21.91
C LEU A 329 19.66 -16.62 -21.08
N SER A 330 20.12 -16.81 -19.85
CA SER A 330 19.58 -17.77 -18.89
C SER A 330 19.64 -17.19 -17.48
N TRP A 331 18.69 -17.55 -16.63
CA TRP A 331 18.58 -17.09 -15.22
C TRP A 331 17.87 -18.11 -14.35
N GLU A 332 17.89 -17.93 -13.06
CA GLU A 332 17.13 -18.76 -12.13
C GLU A 332 15.65 -18.34 -12.09
N ALA A 333 14.77 -19.34 -11.90
CA ALA A 333 13.35 -19.10 -11.76
C ALA A 333 13.05 -18.24 -10.51
N VAL A 334 12.25 -17.21 -10.70
CA VAL A 334 11.78 -16.35 -9.61
C VAL A 334 10.42 -16.87 -9.13
N PRO A 335 10.24 -17.15 -7.83
CA PRO A 335 8.93 -17.53 -7.29
C PRO A 335 7.85 -16.52 -7.64
N TYR A 336 6.67 -17.01 -8.00
CA TYR A 336 5.49 -16.22 -8.42
C TYR A 336 5.66 -15.43 -9.73
N ALA A 337 6.77 -15.54 -10.44
CA ALA A 337 6.89 -14.99 -11.77
C ALA A 337 6.01 -15.75 -12.77
N ILE A 338 5.18 -15.02 -13.50
CA ILE A 338 4.39 -15.57 -14.59
C ILE A 338 5.06 -15.37 -15.96
N CYS A 339 5.95 -14.40 -16.06
CA CYS A 339 6.80 -14.20 -17.23
C CYS A 339 8.00 -13.30 -16.87
N TYR A 340 8.90 -13.14 -17.81
CA TYR A 340 10.10 -12.29 -17.71
C TYR A 340 10.13 -11.31 -18.87
N VAL A 341 10.54 -10.06 -18.57
CA VAL A 341 10.80 -9.02 -19.56
C VAL A 341 12.29 -8.96 -19.78
N ILE A 342 12.71 -9.01 -21.04
CA ILE A 342 14.09 -8.94 -21.43
C ILE A 342 14.40 -7.53 -21.93
N LEU A 343 15.42 -6.90 -21.34
CA LEU A 343 15.90 -5.60 -21.76
C LEU A 343 17.31 -5.75 -22.33
N ARG A 344 17.55 -5.06 -23.45
CA ARG A 344 18.86 -4.85 -24.05
C ARG A 344 19.14 -3.38 -24.14
N ASN A 345 20.23 -2.90 -23.56
CA ASN A 345 20.62 -1.49 -23.51
C ASN A 345 19.48 -0.61 -22.94
N ASN A 346 18.79 -1.10 -21.88
CA ASN A 346 17.62 -0.51 -21.24
C ASN A 346 16.31 -0.46 -22.07
N GLU A 347 16.29 -1.03 -23.28
CA GLU A 347 15.08 -1.13 -24.11
C GLU A 347 14.50 -2.55 -24.03
N VAL A 348 13.18 -2.66 -23.92
CA VAL A 348 12.48 -3.95 -23.93
C VAL A 348 12.56 -4.56 -25.32
N ILE A 349 13.16 -5.76 -25.42
CA ILE A 349 13.30 -6.50 -26.68
C ILE A 349 12.39 -7.73 -26.76
N GLY A 350 11.84 -8.20 -25.64
CA GLY A 350 10.95 -9.37 -25.63
C GLY A 350 10.45 -9.78 -24.27
N PHE A 351 9.65 -10.84 -24.27
CA PHE A 351 9.11 -11.52 -23.09
C PHE A 351 9.21 -13.01 -23.25
N THR A 352 9.32 -13.73 -22.15
CA THR A 352 9.28 -15.20 -22.13
C THR A 352 8.65 -15.71 -20.83
N THR A 353 8.02 -16.87 -20.88
CA THR A 353 7.58 -17.61 -19.68
C THR A 353 8.68 -18.56 -19.17
N GLU A 354 9.67 -18.80 -20.00
CA GLU A 354 10.81 -19.66 -19.69
C GLU A 354 11.90 -18.88 -18.94
N THR A 355 12.85 -19.59 -18.37
CA THR A 355 14.03 -19.00 -17.71
C THR A 355 15.22 -18.81 -18.68
N SER A 356 14.92 -18.73 -19.96
CA SER A 356 15.89 -18.46 -21.02
C SER A 356 15.26 -17.66 -22.15
N TYR A 357 16.11 -16.93 -22.88
CA TYR A 357 15.68 -16.13 -24.05
C TYR A 357 16.81 -16.05 -25.07
N THR A 358 16.49 -16.31 -26.34
CA THR A 358 17.46 -16.17 -27.44
C THR A 358 17.28 -14.84 -28.16
N ASP A 359 18.29 -14.00 -28.13
CA ASP A 359 18.33 -12.75 -28.92
C ASP A 359 19.15 -12.91 -30.18
N ALA A 360 18.48 -13.23 -31.30
CA ALA A 360 19.12 -13.38 -32.60
C ALA A 360 19.78 -12.09 -33.13
N ALA A 361 19.42 -10.92 -32.60
CA ALA A 361 19.96 -9.61 -32.97
C ALA A 361 21.08 -9.11 -32.04
N SER A 362 21.50 -9.95 -31.11
CA SER A 362 22.56 -9.67 -30.12
C SER A 362 23.89 -9.26 -30.78
N LYS A 363 24.48 -8.19 -30.29
CA LYS A 363 25.79 -7.68 -30.72
C LYS A 363 26.80 -7.73 -29.58
N ASP A 364 28.07 -7.68 -29.92
CA ASP A 364 29.12 -7.52 -28.91
C ASP A 364 28.94 -6.20 -28.17
N ASN A 365 29.17 -6.23 -26.86
CA ASN A 365 28.96 -5.13 -25.91
C ASN A 365 27.49 -4.74 -25.60
N ASP A 366 26.50 -5.49 -26.11
CA ASP A 366 25.13 -5.28 -25.62
C ASP A 366 25.02 -5.65 -24.15
N GLU A 367 24.34 -4.81 -23.38
CA GLU A 367 24.01 -5.02 -21.98
C GLU A 367 22.60 -5.54 -21.82
N TYR A 368 22.46 -6.57 -21.01
CA TYR A 368 21.14 -7.19 -20.76
C TYR A 368 20.80 -7.20 -19.29
N CYS A 369 19.54 -6.96 -18.98
CA CYS A 369 18.95 -7.26 -17.69
C CYS A 369 17.54 -7.85 -17.85
N ILE A 370 17.10 -8.56 -16.83
CA ILE A 370 15.83 -9.27 -16.80
C ILE A 370 14.98 -8.72 -15.66
N GLN A 371 13.67 -8.57 -15.89
CA GLN A 371 12.69 -8.27 -14.84
C GLN A 371 11.66 -9.39 -14.80
N ALA A 372 11.36 -9.88 -13.61
CA ALA A 372 10.25 -10.79 -13.40
C ALA A 372 8.92 -10.03 -13.36
N VAL A 373 7.83 -10.69 -13.73
CA VAL A 373 6.46 -10.13 -13.72
C VAL A 373 5.57 -11.01 -12.87
N ASN A 374 4.87 -10.45 -11.89
CA ASN A 374 3.94 -11.18 -11.06
C ASN A 374 2.57 -11.40 -11.73
N GLU A 375 1.67 -12.12 -11.08
CA GLU A 375 0.33 -12.41 -11.60
C GLU A 375 -0.52 -11.15 -11.82
N ALA A 376 -0.37 -10.12 -10.99
CA ALA A 376 -1.01 -8.82 -11.18
C ALA A 376 -0.45 -8.07 -12.39
N GLY A 377 0.73 -8.48 -12.87
CA GLY A 377 1.42 -7.89 -14.01
C GLY A 377 2.39 -6.78 -13.62
N SER A 378 2.67 -6.60 -12.34
CA SER A 378 3.70 -5.68 -11.87
C SER A 378 5.08 -6.21 -12.19
N LEU A 379 5.98 -5.28 -12.53
CA LEU A 379 7.39 -5.56 -12.81
C LEU A 379 8.18 -5.55 -11.50
N GLY A 380 9.00 -6.56 -11.28
CA GLY A 380 10.03 -6.55 -10.25
C GLY A 380 11.20 -5.61 -10.59
N GLU A 381 12.15 -5.53 -9.69
CA GLU A 381 13.40 -4.84 -9.96
C GLU A 381 14.22 -5.55 -11.05
N LYS A 382 15.07 -4.78 -11.72
CA LYS A 382 15.96 -5.31 -12.75
C LYS A 382 17.06 -6.16 -12.12
N SER A 383 17.42 -7.26 -12.79
CA SER A 383 18.65 -7.99 -12.47
C SER A 383 19.89 -7.11 -12.65
N GLU A 384 21.03 -7.57 -12.13
CA GLU A 384 22.32 -7.02 -12.53
C GLU A 384 22.50 -7.15 -14.06
N ASN A 385 23.20 -6.18 -14.66
CA ASN A 385 23.50 -6.21 -16.09
C ASN A 385 24.52 -7.32 -16.40
N VAL A 386 24.29 -8.02 -17.51
CA VAL A 386 25.26 -8.94 -18.10
C VAL A 386 25.61 -8.48 -19.50
N ASN A 387 26.89 -8.55 -19.85
CA ASN A 387 27.39 -8.10 -21.15
C ASN A 387 27.78 -9.28 -22.03
N LYS A 388 27.39 -9.22 -23.30
CA LYS A 388 27.89 -10.15 -24.30
C LYS A 388 29.37 -9.82 -24.58
N GLY A 389 30.24 -10.81 -24.42
CA GLY A 389 31.67 -10.64 -24.67
C GLY A 389 32.56 -10.45 -23.43
N THR A 390 32.00 -10.27 -22.26
CA THR A 390 32.72 -10.58 -21.04
C THR A 390 32.77 -12.12 -20.95
N SER A 391 33.89 -12.71 -21.40
CA SER A 391 34.25 -14.03 -20.94
C SER A 391 33.98 -14.03 -19.44
N ALA A 392 33.21 -15.02 -18.96
CA ALA A 392 33.10 -15.23 -17.54
C ALA A 392 34.49 -15.11 -16.98
N VAL A 393 34.81 -13.97 -16.37
CA VAL A 393 35.84 -13.96 -15.34
C VAL A 393 35.28 -15.04 -14.43
N ASP A 394 35.99 -16.17 -14.35
CA ASP A 394 35.73 -17.18 -13.36
C ASP A 394 35.27 -16.41 -12.10
N LYS A 395 33.95 -16.46 -11.82
CA LYS A 395 33.52 -16.19 -10.46
C LYS A 395 34.19 -17.32 -9.72
N SER A 396 35.44 -17.00 -9.26
CA SER A 396 36.13 -17.81 -8.25
C SER A 396 35.00 -18.16 -7.29
N GLU A 397 34.79 -19.45 -7.11
CA GLU A 397 33.73 -20.01 -6.27
C GLU A 397 33.50 -19.05 -5.13
N LYS A 398 32.30 -18.43 -5.07
CA LYS A 398 31.93 -17.63 -3.91
C LYS A 398 32.13 -18.57 -2.76
N SER A 399 33.20 -18.39 -2.01
CA SER A 399 33.39 -19.12 -0.76
C SER A 399 32.33 -18.60 0.15
N SER A 400 31.12 -19.20 0.06
CA SER A 400 30.02 -18.86 0.94
C SER A 400 30.40 -19.30 2.32
N PHE A 401 30.87 -18.35 3.15
CA PHE A 401 31.17 -18.68 4.53
C PHE A 401 29.86 -19.08 5.24
N ASN A 402 29.95 -20.07 6.14
CA ASN A 402 28.82 -20.48 6.95
C ASN A 402 28.90 -19.88 8.33
N VAL A 403 27.75 -19.55 8.89
CA VAL A 403 27.62 -19.03 10.27
C VAL A 403 26.78 -19.99 11.08
N THR A 404 27.34 -20.46 12.17
CA THR A 404 26.61 -21.26 13.16
C THR A 404 26.76 -20.63 14.55
N VAL A 405 25.73 -20.74 15.36
CA VAL A 405 25.75 -20.29 16.78
C VAL A 405 25.60 -21.50 17.67
N SER A 406 26.52 -21.70 18.56
CA SER A 406 26.49 -22.77 19.55
C SER A 406 27.08 -22.30 20.87
N ASN A 407 26.37 -22.56 21.97
CA ASN A 407 26.80 -22.18 23.33
C ASN A 407 27.19 -20.71 23.49
N GLY A 408 26.45 -19.81 22.81
CA GLY A 408 26.71 -18.37 22.87
C GLY A 408 27.96 -17.91 22.11
N LYS A 409 28.51 -18.72 21.23
CA LYS A 409 29.64 -18.41 20.36
C LYS A 409 29.23 -18.48 18.89
N ILE A 410 29.73 -17.57 18.11
CA ILE A 410 29.56 -17.56 16.65
C ILE A 410 30.76 -18.30 16.05
N HIS A 411 30.49 -19.28 15.21
CA HIS A 411 31.49 -19.99 14.44
C HIS A 411 31.28 -19.69 12.95
N LEU A 412 32.29 -19.18 12.30
CA LEU A 412 32.37 -18.96 10.87
C LEU A 412 33.23 -20.06 10.25
N SER A 413 32.82 -20.60 9.11
CA SER A 413 33.57 -21.60 8.34
C SER A 413 33.44 -21.35 6.84
N GLY A 414 34.35 -21.85 6.04
CA GLY A 414 34.42 -21.59 4.60
C GLY A 414 35.01 -20.24 4.25
N LEU A 415 35.80 -19.67 5.16
CA LEU A 415 36.53 -18.42 4.95
C LEU A 415 37.80 -18.62 4.12
N SER A 416 38.24 -17.58 3.42
CA SER A 416 39.53 -17.55 2.75
C SER A 416 40.62 -17.03 3.69
N SER A 417 41.82 -17.58 3.62
CA SER A 417 42.95 -17.05 4.40
C SER A 417 43.27 -15.62 4.00
N GLY A 418 43.43 -14.73 4.97
CA GLY A 418 43.59 -13.28 4.76
C GLY A 418 42.27 -12.51 4.61
N GLU A 419 41.12 -13.17 4.78
CA GLU A 419 39.84 -12.51 4.65
C GLU A 419 39.53 -11.64 5.87
N LYS A 420 39.06 -10.42 5.60
CA LYS A 420 38.65 -9.48 6.65
C LYS A 420 37.23 -9.82 7.11
N ILE A 421 37.08 -9.97 8.42
CA ILE A 421 35.78 -10.22 9.08
C ILE A 421 35.42 -9.02 9.93
N THR A 422 34.28 -8.43 9.69
CA THR A 422 33.76 -7.31 10.48
C THR A 422 32.37 -7.64 11.00
N VAL A 423 32.11 -7.45 12.27
CA VAL A 423 30.79 -7.63 12.90
C VAL A 423 30.22 -6.27 13.27
N PHE A 424 29.01 -6.02 12.82
CA PHE A 424 28.25 -4.81 13.10
C PHE A 424 27.07 -5.09 14.01
N SER A 425 26.75 -4.17 14.88
CA SER A 425 25.44 -4.07 15.52
C SER A 425 24.40 -3.49 14.57
N LEU A 426 23.12 -3.58 14.91
CA LEU A 426 22.03 -3.06 14.06
C LEU A 426 22.08 -1.54 13.82
N ASN A 427 22.71 -0.78 14.72
CA ASN A 427 22.92 0.66 14.55
C ASN A 427 24.20 1.00 13.74
N GLY A 428 24.84 -0.01 13.11
CA GLY A 428 26.00 0.18 12.25
C GLY A 428 27.35 0.29 12.97
N ALA A 429 27.40 0.19 14.31
CA ALA A 429 28.66 0.23 15.04
C ALA A 429 29.46 -1.06 14.82
N ILE A 430 30.77 -0.95 14.59
CA ILE A 430 31.68 -2.10 14.52
C ILE A 430 31.90 -2.64 15.93
N ILE A 431 31.50 -3.91 16.16
CA ILE A 431 31.63 -4.60 17.43
C ILE A 431 32.87 -5.49 17.47
N TYR A 432 33.27 -6.00 16.30
CA TYR A 432 34.42 -6.87 16.17
C TYR A 432 35.02 -6.75 14.76
N ASP A 433 36.31 -6.72 14.66
CA ASP A 433 37.03 -6.60 13.39
C ASP A 433 38.31 -7.43 13.46
N THR A 434 38.55 -8.28 12.46
CA THR A 434 39.77 -9.14 12.39
C THR A 434 40.06 -9.57 10.97
N VAL A 435 41.23 -10.15 10.77
CA VAL A 435 41.62 -10.84 9.54
C VAL A 435 41.86 -12.29 9.89
N THR A 436 41.20 -13.22 9.24
CA THR A 436 41.41 -14.64 9.47
C THR A 436 42.65 -15.15 8.75
N ILE A 437 43.42 -16.03 9.41
CA ILE A 437 44.53 -16.77 8.80
C ILE A 437 44.15 -18.22 8.47
N GLU A 438 42.98 -18.65 8.90
CA GLU A 438 42.43 -19.99 8.70
C GLU A 438 41.07 -19.93 7.98
N ASN A 439 40.56 -21.05 7.51
CA ASN A 439 39.22 -21.15 6.85
C ASN A 439 38.05 -21.16 7.83
N SER A 440 38.32 -20.94 9.11
CA SER A 440 37.28 -20.79 10.14
C SER A 440 37.71 -19.79 11.21
N CYS A 441 36.71 -19.22 11.89
CA CYS A 441 36.95 -18.25 12.95
C CYS A 441 35.86 -18.36 14.01
N PHE A 442 36.23 -18.27 15.30
CA PHE A 442 35.30 -18.19 16.42
C PHE A 442 35.24 -16.76 16.93
N ILE A 443 34.04 -16.22 17.05
CA ILE A 443 33.79 -14.89 17.58
C ILE A 443 32.97 -15.00 18.87
N ASN A 444 33.52 -14.40 19.93
CA ASN A 444 32.83 -14.32 21.22
C ASN A 444 32.31 -12.90 21.41
N LEU A 445 31.00 -12.74 21.49
CA LEU A 445 30.36 -11.47 21.83
C LEU A 445 29.74 -11.59 23.22
N SER A 446 29.92 -10.57 24.04
CA SER A 446 29.47 -10.58 25.45
C SER A 446 27.99 -10.26 25.63
N VAL A 447 27.33 -9.76 24.58
CA VAL A 447 25.93 -9.31 24.64
C VAL A 447 25.10 -10.13 23.65
N ARG A 448 23.92 -10.60 24.08
CA ARG A 448 22.95 -11.23 23.18
C ARG A 448 22.31 -10.16 22.31
N GLY A 449 22.08 -10.48 21.04
CA GLY A 449 21.50 -9.52 20.10
C GLY A 449 21.55 -9.99 18.65
N VAL A 450 21.14 -9.11 17.77
CA VAL A 450 21.21 -9.31 16.33
C VAL A 450 22.42 -8.59 15.79
N TYR A 451 23.23 -9.31 15.00
CA TYR A 451 24.48 -8.81 14.42
C TYR A 451 24.53 -9.08 12.92
N LEU A 452 25.26 -8.24 12.20
CA LEU A 452 25.59 -8.44 10.80
C LEU A 452 27.09 -8.77 10.71
N ILE A 453 27.43 -9.89 10.10
CA ILE A 453 28.80 -10.35 9.92
C ILE A 453 29.14 -10.21 8.45
N LYS A 454 30.14 -9.39 8.18
CA LYS A 454 30.72 -9.21 6.85
C LYS A 454 32.03 -10.00 6.75
N ALA A 455 32.14 -10.84 5.73
CA ALA A 455 33.37 -11.47 5.32
C ALA A 455 33.53 -11.32 3.80
N GLY A 456 34.59 -10.71 3.33
CA GLY A 456 34.74 -10.31 1.94
C GLY A 456 33.59 -9.41 1.47
N ASN A 457 32.91 -9.84 0.44
CA ASN A 457 31.73 -9.15 -0.12
C ASN A 457 30.37 -9.68 0.41
N GLU A 458 30.40 -10.68 1.27
CA GLU A 458 29.16 -11.26 1.83
C GLU A 458 28.84 -10.69 3.21
N ILE A 459 27.53 -10.55 3.47
CA ILE A 459 27.00 -10.17 4.78
C ILE A 459 25.95 -11.20 5.20
N LYS A 460 26.09 -11.73 6.42
CA LYS A 460 25.10 -12.64 7.01
C LYS A 460 24.59 -12.08 8.34
N LYS A 461 23.29 -12.23 8.55
CA LYS A 461 22.63 -11.90 9.82
C LYS A 461 22.79 -13.07 10.78
N VAL A 462 23.14 -12.80 12.03
CA VAL A 462 23.21 -13.77 13.10
C VAL A 462 22.46 -13.27 14.33
N ILE A 463 21.81 -14.19 15.03
CA ILE A 463 21.16 -13.93 16.32
C ILE A 463 21.91 -14.73 17.38
N LEU A 464 22.47 -14.02 18.40
CA LEU A 464 23.25 -14.58 19.49
C LEU A 464 22.41 -14.64 20.78
#